data_c08546b44b4c0d85f36aae7d81506ba3
#
_entry.id   c08546b44b4c0d85f36aae7d81506ba3
#
_cell.length_a   1.000
_cell.length_b   1.000
_cell.length_c   1.000
_cell.angle_alpha   90.00
_cell.angle_beta   90.00
_cell.angle_gamma   90.00
#
_symmetry.space_group_name_H-M   'P 1'
#
loop_
_entity.id
_entity.type
_entity.pdbx_description
1 polymer ?
#
loop_
_entity_poly.entity_id
_entity_poly.type
_entity_poly.pdbx_seq_one_letter_code
_entity_poly.pdbx_strand_id
1 'polypeptide(L)'
;MPTNWRISSFNGVLLAAYFIPTWTIVAFKIMISPVHAFYERPNIAVALFISDHLHLAAMPTIRAAWLLALGKLTVVAFFAIFLVFITRASIRKTGGGDEALAIALAIGSVISFASMVMASEVGETQALRLHATELLMLLGTAIVLLVEGPAQSQTDRGVTSGDPALEQSQLAYDR
;
A
#
# COMPACT_ATOMS: atom_id res chain seq x y z
N MET A 1 7.08 -5.05 -29.97
CA MET A 1 5.99 -5.03 -28.98
C MET A 1 6.37 -4.03 -27.90
N PRO A 2 5.75 -2.87 -27.78
CA PRO A 2 6.03 -1.96 -26.67
C PRO A 2 5.39 -2.54 -25.42
N THR A 3 6.20 -3.07 -24.53
CA THR A 3 5.78 -3.40 -23.17
C THR A 3 5.64 -2.08 -22.41
N ASN A 4 4.45 -1.48 -22.42
CA ASN A 4 4.13 -0.31 -21.61
C ASN A 4 4.11 -0.72 -20.13
N TRP A 5 5.30 -0.95 -19.58
CA TRP A 5 5.48 -1.10 -18.14
C TRP A 5 5.42 0.29 -17.51
N ARG A 6 4.40 0.51 -16.68
CA ARG A 6 4.28 1.73 -15.88
C ARG A 6 5.32 1.67 -14.75
N ILE A 7 5.92 2.80 -14.43
CA ILE A 7 6.93 2.92 -13.36
C ILE A 7 6.31 2.51 -12.01
N SER A 8 5.04 2.87 -11.78
CA SER A 8 4.30 2.47 -10.58
C SER A 8 4.20 0.95 -10.43
N SER A 9 3.95 0.23 -11.53
CA SER A 9 3.88 -1.23 -11.52
C SER A 9 5.22 -1.87 -11.16
N PHE A 10 6.33 -1.34 -11.67
CA PHE A 10 7.68 -1.83 -11.34
C PHE A 10 8.01 -1.58 -9.86
N ASN A 11 7.76 -0.37 -9.36
CA ASN A 11 7.95 -0.04 -7.95
C ASN A 11 7.06 -0.89 -7.05
N GLY A 12 5.80 -1.11 -7.45
CA GLY A 12 4.87 -1.98 -6.73
C GLY A 12 5.38 -3.43 -6.60
N VAL A 13 5.98 -3.97 -7.66
CA VAL A 13 6.60 -5.32 -7.63
C VAL A 13 7.79 -5.37 -6.67
N LEU A 14 8.66 -4.34 -6.67
CA LEU A 14 9.80 -4.26 -5.75
C LEU A 14 9.33 -4.18 -4.29
N LEU A 15 8.30 -3.36 -4.01
CA LEU A 15 7.70 -3.30 -2.68
C LEU A 15 7.09 -4.63 -2.27
N ALA A 16 6.33 -5.27 -3.15
CA ALA A 16 5.75 -6.58 -2.87
C ALA A 16 6.83 -7.62 -2.56
N ALA A 17 7.94 -7.62 -3.30
CA ALA A 17 9.07 -8.51 -3.07
C ALA A 17 9.73 -8.30 -1.69
N TYR A 18 9.68 -7.09 -1.14
CA TYR A 18 10.18 -6.78 0.21
C TYR A 18 9.12 -7.06 1.28
N PHE A 19 7.91 -6.50 1.14
CA PHE A 19 6.89 -6.53 2.19
C PHE A 19 6.26 -7.91 2.39
N ILE A 20 6.05 -8.69 1.32
CA ILE A 20 5.45 -10.01 1.43
C ILE A 20 6.28 -10.91 2.34
N PRO A 21 7.57 -11.18 2.10
CA PRO A 21 8.33 -12.08 2.97
C PRO A 21 8.55 -11.50 4.36
N THR A 22 8.92 -10.22 4.48
CA THR A 22 9.27 -9.61 5.78
C THR A 22 8.06 -9.54 6.70
N TRP A 23 6.94 -9.02 6.23
CA TRP A 23 5.74 -8.86 7.06
C TRP A 23 5.03 -10.20 7.32
N THR A 24 5.10 -11.15 6.39
CA THR A 24 4.59 -12.51 6.61
C THR A 24 5.34 -13.18 7.75
N ILE A 25 6.68 -13.18 7.72
CA ILE A 25 7.50 -13.78 8.79
C ILE A 25 7.19 -13.14 10.14
N VAL A 26 7.13 -11.80 10.21
CA VAL A 26 6.82 -11.08 11.45
C VAL A 26 5.43 -11.43 11.97
N ALA A 27 4.42 -11.44 11.10
CA ALA A 27 3.05 -11.78 11.48
C ALA A 27 2.92 -13.22 11.98
N PHE A 28 3.53 -14.19 11.29
CA PHE A 28 3.53 -15.58 11.73
C PHE A 28 4.23 -15.77 13.09
N LYS A 29 5.35 -15.10 13.33
CA LYS A 29 6.02 -15.13 14.64
C LYS A 29 5.10 -14.63 15.75
N ILE A 30 4.35 -13.52 15.52
CA ILE A 30 3.37 -13.01 16.48
C ILE A 30 2.24 -14.04 16.70
N MET A 31 1.78 -14.71 15.67
CA MET A 31 0.72 -15.71 15.78
C MET A 31 1.16 -16.95 16.58
N ILE A 32 2.41 -17.39 16.45
CA ILE A 32 2.95 -18.55 17.16
C ILE A 32 3.31 -18.21 18.61
N SER A 33 3.95 -17.06 18.83
CA SER A 33 4.43 -16.63 20.14
C SER A 33 4.20 -15.13 20.35
N PRO A 34 2.96 -14.71 20.64
CA PRO A 34 2.56 -13.30 20.59
C PRO A 34 3.39 -12.42 21.54
N VAL A 35 3.67 -12.88 22.77
CA VAL A 35 4.44 -12.09 23.73
C VAL A 35 5.88 -11.94 23.30
N HIS A 36 6.55 -13.03 22.91
CA HIS A 36 7.96 -13.01 22.54
C HIS A 36 8.20 -12.20 21.26
N ALA A 37 7.43 -12.47 20.21
CA ALA A 37 7.57 -11.80 18.91
C ALA A 37 7.15 -10.33 18.95
N PHE A 38 6.28 -9.93 19.87
CA PHE A 38 5.86 -8.54 20.03
C PHE A 38 7.00 -7.67 20.56
N TYR A 39 7.88 -8.22 21.41
CA TYR A 39 9.07 -7.56 21.90
C TYR A 39 10.31 -7.76 20.99
N GLU A 40 10.18 -8.42 19.82
CA GLU A 40 11.24 -8.42 18.82
C GLU A 40 11.37 -7.04 18.13
N ARG A 41 12.57 -6.76 17.59
CA ARG A 41 12.94 -5.47 16.98
C ARG A 41 11.88 -4.84 16.05
N PRO A 42 11.20 -5.57 15.14
CA PRO A 42 10.24 -4.96 14.23
C PRO A 42 8.98 -4.43 14.92
N ASN A 43 8.69 -4.87 16.15
CA ASN A 43 7.45 -4.54 16.85
C ASN A 43 7.72 -3.92 18.24
N ILE A 44 8.99 -3.88 18.67
CA ILE A 44 9.38 -3.47 20.02
C ILE A 44 8.86 -2.07 20.40
N ALA A 45 8.83 -1.15 19.45
CA ALA A 45 8.34 0.21 19.67
C ALA A 45 6.85 0.22 20.05
N VAL A 46 6.05 -0.59 19.37
CA VAL A 46 4.62 -0.74 19.66
C VAL A 46 4.41 -1.42 21.00
N ALA A 47 5.21 -2.44 21.30
CA ALA A 47 5.14 -3.16 22.56
C ALA A 47 5.49 -2.26 23.77
N LEU A 48 6.59 -1.51 23.68
CA LEU A 48 7.02 -0.57 24.73
C LEU A 48 6.01 0.58 24.89
N PHE A 49 5.51 1.14 23.79
CA PHE A 49 4.51 2.19 23.87
C PHE A 49 3.24 1.73 24.61
N ILE A 50 2.76 0.51 24.31
CA ILE A 50 1.61 -0.08 24.98
C ILE A 50 1.90 -0.33 26.46
N SER A 51 3.11 -0.83 26.79
CA SER A 51 3.52 -1.08 28.18
C SER A 51 3.62 0.21 28.98
N ASP A 52 4.30 1.22 28.44
CA ASP A 52 4.73 2.39 29.21
C ASP A 52 3.67 3.50 29.26
N HIS A 53 2.85 3.64 28.19
CA HIS A 53 1.85 4.69 28.11
C HIS A 53 0.43 4.21 28.38
N LEU A 54 0.09 3.01 27.93
CA LEU A 54 -1.27 2.49 28.09
C LEU A 54 -1.42 1.56 29.33
N HIS A 55 -0.31 1.11 29.91
CA HIS A 55 -0.29 0.20 31.08
C HIS A 55 -1.28 -0.97 30.94
N LEU A 56 -1.41 -1.52 29.73
CA LEU A 56 -2.38 -2.59 29.46
C LEU A 56 -1.96 -3.89 30.16
N ALA A 57 -2.94 -4.61 30.68
CA ALA A 57 -2.76 -5.95 31.19
C ALA A 57 -2.32 -6.92 30.06
N ALA A 58 -1.85 -8.12 30.43
CA ALA A 58 -1.33 -9.09 29.46
C ALA A 58 -2.30 -9.44 28.32
N MET A 59 -3.58 -9.63 28.62
CA MET A 59 -4.58 -10.01 27.59
C MET A 59 -4.84 -8.93 26.53
N PRO A 60 -5.05 -7.63 26.87
CA PRO A 60 -5.12 -6.56 25.87
C PRO A 60 -3.85 -6.42 25.06
N THR A 61 -2.68 -6.61 25.64
CA THR A 61 -1.38 -6.57 24.92
C THR A 61 -1.31 -7.67 23.85
N ILE A 62 -1.73 -8.89 24.19
CA ILE A 62 -1.80 -10.00 23.23
C ILE A 62 -2.79 -9.66 22.08
N ARG A 63 -3.94 -9.09 22.41
CA ARG A 63 -4.92 -8.67 21.37
C ARG A 63 -4.35 -7.60 20.45
N ALA A 64 -3.62 -6.62 20.99
CA ALA A 64 -2.95 -5.60 20.19
C ALA A 64 -1.91 -6.23 19.24
N ALA A 65 -1.12 -7.19 19.73
CA ALA A 65 -0.18 -7.93 18.89
C ALA A 65 -0.88 -8.67 17.75
N TRP A 66 -2.01 -9.33 18.02
CA TRP A 66 -2.80 -10.02 16.99
C TRP A 66 -3.40 -9.05 15.97
N LEU A 67 -3.89 -7.89 16.39
CA LEU A 67 -4.39 -6.85 15.49
C LEU A 67 -3.27 -6.32 14.57
N LEU A 68 -2.07 -6.11 15.12
CA LEU A 68 -0.91 -5.71 14.34
C LEU A 68 -0.54 -6.79 13.29
N ALA A 69 -0.52 -8.07 13.71
CA ALA A 69 -0.26 -9.19 12.80
C ALA A 69 -1.31 -9.27 11.68
N LEU A 70 -2.60 -9.13 12.03
CA LEU A 70 -3.69 -9.13 11.05
C LEU A 70 -3.56 -7.96 10.08
N GLY A 71 -3.24 -6.76 10.56
CA GLY A 71 -3.00 -5.59 9.71
C GLY A 71 -1.86 -5.83 8.72
N LYS A 72 -0.74 -6.37 9.18
CA LYS A 72 0.40 -6.73 8.30
C LYS A 72 0.01 -7.79 7.27
N LEU A 73 -0.73 -8.84 7.66
CA LEU A 73 -1.19 -9.88 6.72
C LEU A 73 -2.19 -9.32 5.70
N THR A 74 -3.03 -8.38 6.08
CA THR A 74 -3.93 -7.70 5.15
C THR A 74 -3.15 -6.98 4.06
N VAL A 75 -2.10 -6.24 4.41
CA VAL A 75 -1.22 -5.57 3.43
C VAL A 75 -0.54 -6.59 2.52
N VAL A 76 -0.01 -7.68 3.10
CA VAL A 76 0.59 -8.79 2.33
C VAL A 76 -0.40 -9.38 1.34
N ALA A 77 -1.65 -9.58 1.75
CA ALA A 77 -2.71 -10.11 0.88
C ALA A 77 -2.98 -9.17 -0.31
N PHE A 78 -3.07 -7.85 -0.08
CA PHE A 78 -3.26 -6.89 -1.18
C PHE A 78 -2.06 -6.82 -2.12
N PHE A 79 -0.83 -6.89 -1.60
CA PHE A 79 0.36 -7.00 -2.47
C PHE A 79 0.35 -8.31 -3.28
N ALA A 80 -0.07 -9.42 -2.70
CA ALA A 80 -0.20 -10.69 -3.42
C ALA A 80 -1.27 -10.63 -4.51
N ILE A 81 -2.44 -10.03 -4.24
CA ILE A 81 -3.49 -9.78 -5.22
C ILE A 81 -2.95 -8.90 -6.37
N PHE A 82 -2.25 -7.82 -6.04
CA PHE A 82 -1.59 -6.96 -7.03
C PHE A 82 -0.65 -7.76 -7.94
N LEU A 83 0.23 -8.62 -7.37
CA LEU A 83 1.13 -9.47 -8.16
C LEU A 83 0.37 -10.43 -9.08
N VAL A 84 -0.72 -11.04 -8.60
CA VAL A 84 -1.57 -11.91 -9.43
C VAL A 84 -2.20 -11.13 -10.57
N PHE A 85 -2.67 -9.90 -10.33
CA PHE A 85 -3.32 -9.09 -11.35
C PHE A 85 -2.33 -8.58 -12.41
N ILE A 86 -1.10 -8.23 -12.02
CA ILE A 86 -0.08 -7.76 -12.96
C ILE A 86 0.41 -8.87 -13.90
N THR A 87 0.35 -10.15 -13.46
CA THR A 87 0.70 -11.29 -14.31
C THR A 87 -0.38 -11.61 -15.34
N ARG A 88 -1.62 -11.21 -15.11
CA ARG A 88 -2.74 -11.43 -16.02
C ARG A 88 -2.89 -10.26 -17.00
N ALA A 89 -2.53 -10.48 -18.26
CA ALA A 89 -2.55 -9.45 -19.32
C ALA A 89 -3.94 -8.80 -19.52
N SER A 90 -5.03 -9.55 -19.28
CA SER A 90 -6.40 -9.06 -19.39
C SER A 90 -6.73 -8.02 -18.32
N ILE A 91 -6.37 -8.28 -17.06
CA ILE A 91 -6.67 -7.40 -15.90
C ILE A 91 -5.74 -6.19 -15.89
N ARG A 92 -4.51 -6.34 -16.38
CA ARG A 92 -3.55 -5.24 -16.49
C ARG A 92 -4.05 -4.11 -17.40
N LYS A 93 -4.84 -4.41 -18.42
CA LYS A 93 -5.44 -3.41 -19.33
C LYS A 93 -6.58 -2.62 -18.69
N THR A 94 -7.24 -3.16 -17.68
CA THR A 94 -8.38 -2.53 -17.00
C THR A 94 -8.00 -1.75 -15.74
N GLY A 95 -6.69 -1.73 -15.36
CA GLY A 95 -6.22 -0.98 -14.18
C GLY A 95 -6.54 -1.63 -12.82
N GLY A 96 -7.14 -2.84 -12.80
CA GLY A 96 -7.55 -3.50 -11.55
C GLY A 96 -6.39 -3.82 -10.58
N GLY A 97 -5.15 -3.85 -11.05
CA GLY A 97 -3.96 -3.99 -10.20
C GLY A 97 -3.65 -2.73 -9.39
N ASP A 98 -3.93 -1.56 -9.95
CA ASP A 98 -3.60 -0.27 -9.33
C ASP A 98 -4.44 -0.04 -8.06
N GLU A 99 -5.68 -0.51 -8.02
CA GLU A 99 -6.55 -0.42 -6.83
C GLU A 99 -6.02 -1.28 -5.68
N ALA A 100 -5.63 -2.53 -5.96
CA ALA A 100 -5.06 -3.41 -4.94
C ALA A 100 -3.74 -2.84 -4.40
N LEU A 101 -2.90 -2.29 -5.28
CA LEU A 101 -1.66 -1.61 -4.89
C LEU A 101 -1.96 -0.38 -4.03
N ALA A 102 -2.92 0.47 -4.43
CA ALA A 102 -3.29 1.66 -3.68
C ALA A 102 -3.76 1.34 -2.26
N ILE A 103 -4.58 0.28 -2.09
CA ILE A 103 -5.04 -0.18 -0.78
C ILE A 103 -3.87 -0.69 0.06
N ALA A 104 -2.97 -1.50 -0.53
CA ALA A 104 -1.77 -1.99 0.17
C ALA A 104 -0.90 -0.83 0.65
N LEU A 105 -0.66 0.16 -0.22
CA LEU A 105 0.13 1.36 0.11
C LEU A 105 -0.54 2.19 1.22
N ALA A 106 -1.85 2.39 1.17
CA ALA A 106 -2.58 3.17 2.16
C ALA A 106 -2.52 2.51 3.55
N ILE A 107 -2.90 1.22 3.65
CA ILE A 107 -2.89 0.51 4.94
C ILE A 107 -1.47 0.35 5.45
N GLY A 108 -0.51 0.00 4.58
CA GLY A 108 0.90 -0.13 4.92
C GLY A 108 1.49 1.18 5.46
N SER A 109 1.18 2.31 4.82
CA SER A 109 1.63 3.64 5.28
C SER A 109 1.06 3.99 6.65
N VAL A 110 -0.20 3.69 6.92
CA VAL A 110 -0.82 3.93 8.25
C VAL A 110 -0.12 3.10 9.33
N ILE A 111 0.13 1.81 9.07
CA ILE A 111 0.81 0.93 10.03
C ILE A 111 2.24 1.41 10.28
N SER A 112 3.02 1.70 9.23
CA SER A 112 4.40 2.17 9.35
C SER A 112 4.47 3.54 10.03
N PHE A 113 3.55 4.46 9.70
CA PHE A 113 3.47 5.78 10.36
C PHE A 113 3.15 5.65 11.85
N ALA A 114 2.13 4.88 12.21
CA ALA A 114 1.78 4.65 13.62
C ALA A 114 2.94 4.03 14.39
N SER A 115 3.61 3.02 13.82
CA SER A 115 4.79 2.39 14.43
C SER A 115 5.97 3.36 14.57
N MET A 116 6.17 4.25 13.59
CA MET A 116 7.19 5.29 13.61
C MET A 116 6.93 6.31 14.74
N VAL A 117 5.69 6.76 14.90
CA VAL A 117 5.31 7.68 15.98
C VAL A 117 5.56 7.03 17.34
N MET A 118 5.11 5.78 17.53
CA MET A 118 5.36 5.04 18.76
C MET A 118 6.87 4.85 19.04
N ALA A 119 7.66 4.58 17.99
CA ALA A 119 9.12 4.47 18.12
C ALA A 119 9.78 5.79 18.55
N SER A 120 9.25 6.93 18.08
CA SER A 120 9.71 8.25 18.49
C SER A 120 9.42 8.53 19.96
N GLU A 121 8.21 8.19 20.43
CA GLU A 121 7.77 8.41 21.81
C GLU A 121 8.59 7.57 22.83
N VAL A 122 8.89 6.31 22.49
CA VAL A 122 9.67 5.42 23.36
C VAL A 122 11.20 5.55 23.17
N GLY A 123 11.67 6.40 22.24
CA GLY A 123 13.08 6.64 21.99
C GLY A 123 13.82 5.50 21.28
N GLU A 124 13.12 4.55 20.65
CA GLU A 124 13.69 3.42 19.93
C GLU A 124 14.17 3.80 18.54
N THR A 125 15.41 4.30 18.46
CA THR A 125 16.00 4.85 17.22
C THR A 125 16.13 3.83 16.09
N GLN A 126 16.33 2.55 16.38
CA GLN A 126 16.43 1.51 15.35
C GLN A 126 15.07 1.20 14.73
N ALA A 127 14.03 1.07 15.55
CA ALA A 127 12.66 0.89 15.09
C ALA A 127 12.18 2.13 14.33
N LEU A 128 12.53 3.33 14.80
CA LEU A 128 12.22 4.60 14.12
C LEU A 128 12.80 4.63 12.70
N ARG A 129 14.09 4.30 12.54
CA ARG A 129 14.74 4.25 11.22
C ARG A 129 14.09 3.23 10.29
N LEU A 130 13.77 2.03 10.81
CA LEU A 130 13.12 0.98 10.04
C LEU A 130 11.77 1.47 9.49
N HIS A 131 10.88 1.94 10.37
CA HIS A 131 9.53 2.37 9.96
C HIS A 131 9.53 3.65 9.14
N ALA A 132 10.47 4.57 9.36
CA ALA A 132 10.66 5.75 8.52
C ALA A 132 11.07 5.34 7.09
N THR A 133 11.96 4.36 6.94
CA THR A 133 12.36 3.84 5.62
C THR A 133 11.20 3.12 4.92
N GLU A 134 10.46 2.27 5.64
CA GLU A 134 9.25 1.62 5.11
C GLU A 134 8.22 2.64 4.63
N LEU A 135 7.93 3.66 5.46
CA LEU A 135 6.99 4.72 5.15
C LEU A 135 7.42 5.52 3.90
N LEU A 136 8.71 5.86 3.81
CA LEU A 136 9.26 6.60 2.67
C LEU A 136 9.10 5.81 1.36
N MET A 137 9.36 4.51 1.38
CA MET A 137 9.19 3.64 0.21
C MET A 137 7.72 3.54 -0.20
N LEU A 138 6.80 3.38 0.77
CA LEU A 138 5.36 3.30 0.52
C LEU A 138 4.82 4.61 -0.05
N LEU A 139 5.12 5.76 0.58
CA LEU A 139 4.67 7.07 0.13
C LEU A 139 5.30 7.46 -1.22
N GLY A 140 6.58 7.17 -1.43
CA GLY A 140 7.23 7.41 -2.72
C GLY A 140 6.52 6.68 -3.87
N THR A 141 6.16 5.41 -3.65
CA THR A 141 5.41 4.64 -4.66
C THR A 141 3.97 5.14 -4.81
N ALA A 142 3.32 5.57 -3.73
CA ALA A 142 1.98 6.15 -3.79
C ALA A 142 1.96 7.46 -4.61
N ILE A 143 2.98 8.32 -4.45
CA ILE A 143 3.13 9.54 -5.26
C ILE A 143 3.30 9.20 -6.74
N VAL A 144 4.16 8.23 -7.08
CA VAL A 144 4.33 7.79 -8.48
C VAL A 144 3.01 7.27 -9.06
N LEU A 145 2.27 6.46 -8.29
CA LEU A 145 0.97 5.93 -8.71
C LEU A 145 -0.04 7.06 -8.98
N LEU A 146 -0.10 8.08 -8.11
CA LEU A 146 -0.99 9.23 -8.27
C LEU A 146 -0.62 10.09 -9.47
N VAL A 147 0.67 10.29 -9.74
CA VAL A 147 1.14 11.09 -10.88
C VAL A 147 0.85 10.39 -12.21
N GLU A 148 0.97 9.07 -12.26
CA GLU A 148 0.68 8.28 -13.47
C GLU A 148 -0.83 8.10 -13.72
N GLY A 149 -1.67 8.13 -12.67
CA GLY A 149 -3.11 7.84 -12.74
C GLY A 149 -3.96 8.87 -13.51
N PRO A 150 -3.75 10.19 -13.41
CA PRO A 150 -4.65 11.20 -13.99
C PRO A 150 -4.50 11.43 -15.49
N ALA A 151 -3.35 11.07 -16.09
CA ALA A 151 -3.06 11.42 -17.48
C ALA A 151 -3.98 10.73 -18.52
N GLN A 152 -4.54 9.56 -18.19
CA GLN A 152 -5.41 8.81 -19.12
C GLN A 152 -6.87 9.23 -19.08
N SER A 153 -7.36 9.81 -17.97
CA SER A 153 -8.77 10.24 -17.85
C SER A 153 -9.08 11.55 -18.61
N GLN A 154 -8.07 12.36 -18.93
CA GLN A 154 -8.30 13.62 -19.67
C GLN A 154 -8.34 13.44 -21.18
N THR A 155 -7.65 12.44 -21.73
CA THR A 155 -7.63 12.20 -23.19
C THR A 155 -8.96 11.65 -23.68
N ASP A 156 -9.67 10.84 -22.87
CA ASP A 156 -10.98 10.29 -23.25
C ASP A 156 -12.12 11.32 -23.14
N ARG A 157 -12.00 12.36 -22.31
CA ARG A 157 -13.00 13.44 -22.21
C ARG A 157 -12.87 14.49 -23.31
N GLY A 158 -11.70 14.60 -23.93
CA GLY A 158 -11.47 15.56 -25.03
C GLY A 158 -12.01 15.12 -26.37
N VAL A 159 -12.25 13.83 -26.59
CA VAL A 159 -12.69 13.28 -27.87
C VAL A 159 -14.23 13.19 -27.98
N THR A 160 -14.95 13.25 -26.84
CA THR A 160 -16.43 13.14 -26.82
C THR A 160 -17.15 14.49 -26.86
N SER A 161 -16.40 15.61 -26.91
CA SER A 161 -16.98 16.95 -27.16
C SER A 161 -16.87 17.34 -28.66
N GLY A 162 -17.23 16.45 -29.54
CA GLY A 162 -17.63 16.80 -30.91
C GLY A 162 -18.91 17.61 -30.79
N ASP A 163 -18.81 18.90 -31.04
CA ASP A 163 -19.93 19.86 -31.00
C ASP A 163 -21.03 19.40 -31.93
N PRO A 164 -22.22 18.96 -31.45
CA PRO A 164 -23.31 18.50 -32.31
C PRO A 164 -23.83 19.59 -33.26
N ALA A 165 -23.42 20.86 -33.05
CA ALA A 165 -23.73 21.96 -33.92
C ALA A 165 -22.99 21.92 -35.27
N LEU A 166 -21.83 21.26 -35.35
CA LEU A 166 -21.08 21.16 -36.61
C LEU A 166 -21.61 20.03 -37.51
N GLU A 167 -22.20 19.00 -36.96
CA GLU A 167 -22.76 17.88 -37.71
C GLU A 167 -24.09 18.28 -38.38
N GLN A 168 -24.87 19.18 -37.76
CA GLN A 168 -26.10 19.70 -38.34
C GLN A 168 -25.87 20.70 -39.50
N SER A 169 -24.72 21.40 -39.51
CA SER A 169 -24.39 22.33 -40.60
C SER A 169 -23.97 21.62 -41.88
N GLN A 170 -23.38 20.43 -41.80
CA GLN A 170 -22.99 19.65 -42.99
C GLN A 170 -24.20 19.01 -43.68
N LEU A 171 -25.21 18.58 -42.92
CA LEU A 171 -26.45 17.99 -43.49
C LEU A 171 -27.37 19.04 -44.15
N ALA A 172 -27.19 20.31 -43.83
CA ALA A 172 -27.97 21.40 -44.47
C ALA A 172 -27.37 21.88 -45.80
N TYR A 173 -26.12 21.54 -46.10
CA TYR A 173 -25.45 21.96 -47.35
C TYR A 173 -25.62 20.94 -48.49
N ASP A 174 -25.93 19.68 -48.16
CA ASP A 174 -26.11 18.59 -49.14
C ASP A 174 -27.58 18.40 -49.61
N ARG A 175 -28.47 19.38 -49.39
CA ARG A 175 -29.84 19.44 -49.93
C ARG A 175 -30.02 20.66 -50.84
#